data_25ead5c8b563061434f19d5cb9108635
#
_entry.id   25ead5c8b563061434f19d5cb9108635
#
_cell.length_a   1.000
_cell.length_b   1.000
_cell.length_c   1.000
_cell.angle_alpha   90.00
_cell.angle_beta   90.00
_cell.angle_gamma   90.00
#
_symmetry.space_group_name_H-M   'P 1'
#
loop_
_entity.id
_entity.type
_entity.pdbx_description
1 polymer ?
#
loop_
_entity_poly.entity_id
_entity_poly.type
_entity_poly.pdbx_seq_one_letter_code
_entity_poly.pdbx_strand_id
1 'polypeptide(L)'
;MLTLLFQSRPGLEVCPGKLASSAADALVAEKWRDVDPLPGAITCNLGDALQYWTGGRLKSTFHRVRMPRPGEYTGERYSLAYFANAGLHTPLQDAAATRPPVTFMQMLDKRSQEVPLQADPATGQVVVTSLAGIAGGPDFAAQAA
;
A
#
# COMPACT_ATOMS: atom_id res chain seq x y z
N MET A 1 8.49 -2.02 1.17
CA MET A 1 8.78 -2.87 2.36
C MET A 1 8.23 -2.25 3.63
N LEU A 2 8.88 -1.28 4.22
CA LEU A 2 8.38 -0.54 5.38
C LEU A 2 8.24 0.92 4.98
N THR A 3 7.12 1.55 5.32
CA THR A 3 6.90 2.98 5.11
C THR A 3 6.91 3.69 6.45
N LEU A 4 7.67 4.76 6.54
CA LEU A 4 7.62 5.72 7.63
C LEU A 4 6.93 6.98 7.11
N LEU A 5 5.79 7.32 7.67
CA LEU A 5 4.94 8.40 7.19
C LEU A 5 4.80 9.51 8.22
N PHE A 6 5.20 10.69 7.83
CA PHE A 6 4.93 11.94 8.54
C PHE A 6 3.71 12.61 7.92
N GLN A 7 2.75 13.01 8.73
CA GLN A 7 1.49 13.60 8.28
C GLN A 7 1.23 14.90 9.05
N SER A 8 0.85 15.94 8.34
CA SER A 8 0.47 17.22 8.98
C SER A 8 -0.96 17.24 9.48
N ARG A 9 -1.84 16.40 8.88
CA ARG A 9 -3.29 16.42 9.09
C ARG A 9 -3.92 15.05 8.91
N PRO A 10 -5.13 14.81 9.44
CA PRO A 10 -5.94 13.61 9.20
C PRO A 10 -6.21 13.32 7.71
N GLY A 11 -6.79 12.17 7.43
CA GLY A 11 -7.22 11.75 6.08
C GLY A 11 -6.63 10.43 5.63
N LEU A 12 -5.61 9.90 6.29
CA LEU A 12 -5.19 8.52 6.05
C LEU A 12 -6.22 7.56 6.65
N GLU A 13 -6.63 6.59 5.86
CA GLU A 13 -7.48 5.48 6.30
C GLU A 13 -6.81 4.15 5.98
N VAL A 14 -7.07 3.16 6.82
CA VAL A 14 -6.65 1.78 6.60
C VAL A 14 -7.87 0.85 6.56
N CYS A 15 -7.83 -0.14 5.67
CA CYS A 15 -8.79 -1.24 5.68
C CYS A 15 -8.13 -2.42 6.41
N PRO A 16 -8.65 -2.85 7.57
CA PRO A 16 -8.07 -3.96 8.30
C PRO A 16 -8.01 -5.23 7.46
N GLY A 17 -6.85 -5.87 7.37
CA GLY A 17 -6.54 -6.97 6.45
C GLY A 17 -7.38 -8.24 6.59
N LYS A 18 -8.24 -8.33 7.61
CA LYS A 18 -9.25 -9.40 7.74
C LYS A 18 -10.54 -9.11 6.95
N LEU A 19 -10.70 -7.90 6.43
CA LEU A 19 -11.92 -7.42 5.77
C LEU A 19 -11.75 -7.26 4.26
N ALA A 20 -10.53 -7.31 3.76
CA ALA A 20 -10.25 -7.22 2.35
C ALA A 20 -9.15 -8.22 1.98
N SER A 21 -9.46 -9.13 1.08
CA SER A 21 -8.50 -10.05 0.48
C SER A 21 -8.04 -9.56 -0.90
N SER A 22 -8.78 -8.61 -1.45
CA SER A 22 -8.54 -8.04 -2.78
C SER A 22 -8.73 -6.51 -2.80
N ALA A 23 -8.17 -5.82 -3.81
CA ALA A 23 -8.41 -4.39 -4.00
C ALA A 23 -9.89 -4.10 -4.24
N ALA A 24 -10.56 -4.98 -4.99
CA ALA A 24 -12.00 -4.88 -5.20
C ALA A 24 -12.76 -4.98 -3.87
N ASP A 25 -12.37 -5.92 -3.00
CA ASP A 25 -12.93 -6.04 -1.65
C ASP A 25 -12.65 -4.78 -0.81
N ALA A 26 -11.44 -4.23 -0.92
CA ALA A 26 -11.08 -3.01 -0.19
C ALA A 26 -11.88 -1.80 -0.66
N LEU A 27 -12.15 -1.67 -1.97
CA LEU A 27 -12.94 -0.57 -2.51
C LEU A 27 -14.38 -0.57 -2.01
N VAL A 28 -14.98 -1.75 -1.83
CA VAL A 28 -16.36 -1.91 -1.34
C VAL A 28 -16.42 -2.14 0.17
N ALA A 29 -15.28 -2.21 0.85
CA ALA A 29 -15.25 -2.43 2.28
C ALA A 29 -15.85 -1.22 3.03
N GLU A 30 -16.89 -1.46 3.81
CA GLU A 30 -17.55 -0.45 4.62
C GLU A 30 -16.74 -0.03 5.88
N LYS A 31 -15.61 -0.68 6.13
CA LYS A 31 -14.90 -0.57 7.42
C LYS A 31 -13.48 0.00 7.28
N TRP A 32 -13.38 1.13 6.64
CA TRP A 32 -12.17 1.95 6.72
C TRP A 32 -12.04 2.59 8.10
N ARG A 33 -10.81 2.66 8.61
CA ARG A 33 -10.49 3.30 9.89
C ARG A 33 -9.52 4.43 9.68
N ASP A 34 -9.82 5.57 10.28
CA ASP A 34 -8.93 6.73 10.28
C ASP A 34 -7.62 6.39 11.04
N VAL A 35 -6.52 6.91 10.51
CA VAL A 35 -5.19 6.89 11.14
C VAL A 35 -4.74 8.33 11.30
N ASP A 36 -5.16 8.95 12.38
CA ASP A 36 -4.85 10.34 12.65
C ASP A 36 -3.38 10.53 13.04
N PRO A 37 -2.76 11.63 12.63
CA PRO A 37 -1.41 11.96 13.07
C PRO A 37 -1.40 12.25 14.58
N LEU A 38 -0.46 11.64 15.27
CA LEU A 38 -0.19 11.94 16.68
C LEU A 38 1.03 12.84 16.77
N PRO A 39 0.99 13.92 17.59
CA PRO A 39 2.15 14.78 17.80
C PRO A 39 3.37 13.99 18.25
N GLY A 40 4.50 14.19 17.57
CA GLY A 40 5.76 13.50 17.88
C GLY A 40 5.83 12.03 17.45
N ALA A 41 4.80 11.50 16.78
CA ALA A 41 4.78 10.12 16.29
C ALA A 41 4.97 10.03 14.78
N ILE A 42 5.45 8.87 14.34
CA ILE A 42 5.58 8.49 12.94
C ILE A 42 4.64 7.30 12.70
N THR A 43 3.78 7.41 11.68
CA THR A 43 2.95 6.28 11.25
C THR A 43 3.80 5.30 10.47
N CYS A 44 3.78 4.03 10.85
CA CYS A 44 4.51 2.97 10.15
C CYS A 44 3.53 1.98 9.53
N ASN A 45 3.75 1.60 8.28
CA ASN A 45 3.02 0.52 7.65
C ASN A 45 3.93 -0.43 6.88
N LEU A 46 3.48 -1.68 6.77
CA LEU A 46 4.15 -2.74 6.04
C LEU A 46 3.64 -2.78 4.60
N GLY A 47 4.55 -2.93 3.64
CA GLY A 47 4.20 -3.07 2.24
C GLY A 47 4.35 -4.51 1.74
N ASP A 48 3.83 -4.76 0.53
CA ASP A 48 3.70 -6.10 -0.06
C ASP A 48 5.01 -6.85 -0.20
N ALA A 49 6.13 -6.16 -0.48
CA ALA A 49 7.41 -6.82 -0.56
C ALA A 49 7.84 -7.46 0.77
N LEU A 50 7.49 -6.84 1.89
CA LEU A 50 7.74 -7.43 3.21
C LEU A 50 6.76 -8.57 3.51
N GLN A 51 5.52 -8.43 3.09
CA GLN A 51 4.55 -9.53 3.16
C GLN A 51 5.02 -10.74 2.34
N TYR A 52 5.50 -10.52 1.12
CA TYR A 52 6.04 -11.58 0.28
C TYR A 52 7.24 -12.25 0.93
N TRP A 53 8.25 -11.46 1.32
CA TRP A 53 9.50 -11.95 1.92
C TRP A 53 9.28 -12.77 3.19
N THR A 54 8.22 -12.48 3.94
CA THR A 54 7.91 -13.20 5.18
C THR A 54 6.92 -14.35 5.00
N GLY A 55 6.65 -14.76 3.75
CA GLY A 55 5.66 -15.82 3.49
C GLY A 55 4.24 -15.46 3.96
N GLY A 56 3.94 -14.16 4.05
CA GLY A 56 2.64 -13.68 4.52
C GLY A 56 2.49 -13.60 6.04
N ARG A 57 3.55 -13.83 6.81
CA ARG A 57 3.53 -13.67 8.29
C ARG A 57 3.29 -12.21 8.69
N LEU A 58 3.93 -11.27 8.00
CA LEU A 58 3.68 -9.85 8.14
C LEU A 58 2.74 -9.42 7.02
N LYS A 59 1.61 -8.82 7.37
CA LYS A 59 0.58 -8.44 6.40
C LYS A 59 0.76 -7.00 5.94
N SER A 60 0.71 -6.78 4.65
CA SER A 60 0.46 -5.48 4.06
C SER A 60 -1.00 -5.11 4.24
N THR A 61 -1.28 -3.86 4.57
CA THR A 61 -2.63 -3.37 4.84
C THR A 61 -3.02 -2.35 3.79
N PHE A 62 -4.19 -2.52 3.19
CA PHE A 62 -4.76 -1.53 2.28
C PHE A 62 -4.94 -0.19 3.00
N HIS A 63 -4.50 0.87 2.36
CA HIS A 63 -4.62 2.22 2.90
C HIS A 63 -4.90 3.21 1.76
N ARG A 64 -5.55 4.31 2.10
CA ARG A 64 -5.87 5.39 1.16
C ARG A 64 -5.85 6.73 1.87
N VAL A 65 -5.78 7.79 1.10
CA VAL A 65 -6.08 9.14 1.58
C VAL A 65 -7.47 9.50 1.10
N ARG A 66 -8.35 9.85 2.03
CA ARG A 66 -9.71 10.29 1.73
C ARG A 66 -9.80 11.81 1.64
N MET A 67 -10.81 12.28 0.95
CA MET A 67 -11.18 13.69 0.99
C MET A 67 -11.71 14.10 2.38
N PRO A 68 -11.58 15.36 2.78
CA PRO A 68 -12.17 15.86 4.01
C PRO A 68 -13.69 15.63 4.06
N ARG A 69 -14.19 15.26 5.24
CA ARG A 69 -15.64 15.15 5.50
C ARG A 69 -16.24 16.53 5.77
N PRO A 70 -17.56 16.71 5.66
CA PRO A 70 -18.22 17.94 6.06
C PRO A 70 -17.83 18.38 7.48
N GLY A 71 -17.37 19.63 7.62
CA GLY A 71 -16.89 20.17 8.90
C GLY A 71 -15.42 19.93 9.20
N GLU A 72 -14.71 19.14 8.40
CA GLU A 72 -13.25 18.98 8.52
C GLU A 72 -12.51 20.10 7.75
N TYR A 73 -11.24 20.28 8.09
CA TYR A 73 -10.37 21.23 7.41
C TYR A 73 -10.15 20.83 5.94
N THR A 74 -10.41 21.76 5.02
CA THR A 74 -10.33 21.54 3.57
C THR A 74 -9.10 22.16 2.91
N GLY A 75 -8.20 22.76 3.68
CA GLY A 75 -6.97 23.34 3.15
C GLY A 75 -5.86 22.32 2.92
N GLU A 76 -4.64 22.79 2.88
CA GLU A 76 -3.48 22.00 2.53
C GLU A 76 -3.20 20.88 3.56
N ARG A 77 -2.88 19.70 3.03
CA ARG A 77 -2.42 18.53 3.78
C ARG A 77 -1.11 18.05 3.20
N TYR A 78 -0.09 18.04 4.05
CA TYR A 78 1.24 17.55 3.68
C TYR A 78 1.48 16.17 4.28
N SER A 79 2.15 15.32 3.51
CA SER A 79 2.68 14.05 3.99
C SER A 79 4.03 13.79 3.37
N LEU A 80 4.96 13.28 4.16
CA LEU A 80 6.27 12.84 3.74
C LEU A 80 6.41 11.35 4.02
N ALA A 81 6.54 10.56 2.98
CA ALA A 81 6.73 9.12 3.07
C ALA A 81 8.19 8.76 2.81
N TYR A 82 8.81 8.08 3.75
CA TYR A 82 10.10 7.43 3.57
C TYR A 82 9.90 5.92 3.38
N PHE A 83 10.41 5.38 2.28
CA PHE A 83 10.31 3.97 1.95
C PHE A 83 11.61 3.24 2.25
N ALA A 84 11.63 2.48 3.32
CA ALA A 84 12.73 1.55 3.61
C ALA A 84 12.55 0.29 2.77
N ASN A 85 13.26 0.23 1.64
CA ASN A 85 13.16 -0.85 0.68
C ASN A 85 14.40 -1.74 0.69
N ALA A 86 14.28 -2.96 0.15
CA ALA A 86 15.41 -3.80 -0.18
C ALA A 86 16.18 -3.21 -1.38
N GLY A 87 17.41 -3.63 -1.57
CA GLY A 87 18.13 -3.37 -2.81
C GLY A 87 17.39 -3.95 -4.02
N LEU A 88 17.44 -3.29 -5.17
CA LEU A 88 16.64 -3.66 -6.34
C LEU A 88 16.83 -5.12 -6.78
N HIS A 89 18.04 -5.64 -6.69
CA HIS A 89 18.38 -7.01 -7.09
C HIS A 89 18.37 -8.01 -5.92
N THR A 90 17.96 -7.56 -4.72
CA THR A 90 17.85 -8.46 -3.57
C THR A 90 16.74 -9.47 -3.82
N PRO A 91 17.02 -10.78 -3.78
CA PRO A 91 16.01 -11.81 -3.88
C PRO A 91 15.17 -11.81 -2.59
N LEU A 92 13.87 -11.75 -2.78
CA LEU A 92 12.88 -11.87 -1.72
C LEU A 92 12.31 -13.28 -1.74
N GLN A 93 12.59 -14.04 -0.71
CA GLN A 93 12.07 -15.40 -0.54
C GLN A 93 11.88 -15.65 0.95
N ASP A 94 10.78 -16.23 1.33
CA ASP A 94 10.53 -16.61 2.71
C ASP A 94 11.46 -17.78 3.15
N ALA A 95 11.71 -17.87 4.44
CA ALA A 95 12.65 -18.87 4.99
C ALA A 95 12.22 -20.33 4.71
N ALA A 96 10.94 -20.58 4.52
CA ALA A 96 10.40 -21.89 4.20
C ALA A 96 10.39 -22.18 2.68
N ALA A 97 10.82 -21.24 1.85
CA ALA A 97 10.81 -21.30 0.38
C ALA A 97 9.44 -21.74 -0.20
N THR A 98 8.35 -21.28 0.42
CA THR A 98 6.99 -21.62 -0.01
C THR A 98 6.60 -20.94 -1.32
N ARG A 99 7.40 -19.95 -1.77
CA ARG A 99 7.22 -19.17 -2.99
C ARG A 99 8.53 -19.06 -3.74
N PRO A 100 8.49 -18.90 -5.08
CA PRO A 100 9.70 -18.68 -5.85
C PRO A 100 10.40 -17.39 -5.44
N PRO A 101 11.74 -17.30 -5.51
CA PRO A 101 12.44 -16.05 -5.26
C PRO A 101 12.10 -15.04 -6.36
N VAL A 102 11.81 -13.80 -5.94
CA VAL A 102 11.64 -12.67 -6.86
C VAL A 102 12.52 -11.52 -6.39
N THR A 103 13.07 -10.74 -7.31
CA THR A 103 13.82 -9.54 -6.92
C THR A 103 12.87 -8.41 -6.55
N PHE A 104 13.35 -7.49 -5.73
CA PHE A 104 12.56 -6.31 -5.39
C PHE A 104 12.21 -5.48 -6.65
N MET A 105 13.10 -5.41 -7.62
CA MET A 105 12.83 -4.77 -8.92
C MET A 105 11.66 -5.43 -9.65
N GLN A 106 11.65 -6.77 -9.77
CA GLN A 106 10.54 -7.48 -10.42
C GLN A 106 9.18 -7.21 -9.75
N MET A 107 9.19 -7.06 -8.43
CA MET A 107 7.97 -6.66 -7.72
C MET A 107 7.52 -5.24 -8.06
N LEU A 108 8.45 -4.30 -8.21
CA LEU A 108 8.14 -2.91 -8.59
C LEU A 108 7.62 -2.85 -10.03
N ASP A 109 8.26 -3.55 -10.97
CA ASP A 109 7.87 -3.56 -12.38
C ASP A 109 6.46 -4.12 -12.55
N LYS A 110 6.15 -5.24 -11.92
CA LYS A 110 4.81 -5.79 -11.93
C LYS A 110 3.79 -4.80 -11.39
N ARG A 111 4.12 -4.15 -10.30
CA ARG A 111 3.27 -3.15 -9.65
C ARG A 111 2.97 -1.95 -10.55
N SER A 112 3.98 -1.44 -11.26
CA SER A 112 3.81 -0.31 -12.18
C SER A 112 2.91 -0.64 -13.38
N GLN A 113 2.86 -1.90 -13.78
CA GLN A 113 1.97 -2.38 -14.86
C GLN A 113 0.52 -2.57 -14.38
N GLU A 114 0.33 -2.91 -13.11
CA GLU A 114 -1.00 -3.17 -12.52
C GLU A 114 -1.73 -1.90 -12.08
N VAL A 115 -1.02 -0.79 -11.91
CA VAL A 115 -1.60 0.50 -11.46
C VAL A 115 -1.44 1.55 -12.57
N PRO A 116 -2.35 1.61 -13.53
CA PRO A 116 -2.37 2.75 -14.44
C PRO A 116 -2.64 4.03 -13.63
N LEU A 117 -1.81 5.04 -13.82
CA LEU A 117 -2.07 6.39 -13.34
C LEU A 117 -3.31 6.91 -14.07
N GLN A 118 -4.45 6.91 -13.40
CA GLN A 118 -5.67 7.51 -13.95
C GLN A 118 -5.77 8.95 -13.47
N ALA A 119 -5.80 9.87 -14.43
CA ALA A 119 -6.23 11.23 -14.13
C ALA A 119 -7.74 11.24 -13.94
N ASP A 120 -8.21 11.90 -12.89
CA ASP A 120 -9.63 12.20 -12.75
C ASP A 120 -10.09 13.04 -13.96
N PRO A 121 -11.01 12.55 -14.78
CA PRO A 121 -11.43 13.24 -15.99
C PRO A 121 -12.12 14.59 -15.73
N ALA A 122 -12.61 14.83 -14.52
CA ALA A 122 -13.28 16.07 -14.14
C ALA A 122 -12.31 17.14 -13.64
N THR A 123 -11.21 16.75 -13.00
CA THR A 123 -10.28 17.69 -12.34
C THR A 123 -8.89 17.69 -12.95
N GLY A 124 -8.55 16.71 -13.79
CA GLY A 124 -7.21 16.52 -14.34
C GLY A 124 -6.15 16.14 -13.29
N GLN A 125 -6.54 15.98 -12.04
CA GLN A 125 -5.63 15.56 -10.99
C GLN A 125 -5.29 14.08 -11.12
N VAL A 126 -4.01 13.77 -11.10
CA VAL A 126 -3.55 12.38 -10.99
C VAL A 126 -3.87 11.88 -9.58
N VAL A 127 -4.92 11.10 -9.47
CA VAL A 127 -5.21 10.37 -8.23
C VAL A 127 -4.26 9.19 -8.18
N VAL A 128 -3.18 9.34 -7.43
CA VAL A 128 -2.36 8.20 -7.03
C VAL A 128 -3.20 7.40 -6.03
N THR A 129 -4.02 6.51 -6.56
CA THR A 129 -4.62 5.48 -5.73
C THR A 129 -3.47 4.71 -5.09
N SER A 130 -3.45 4.67 -3.78
CA SER A 130 -2.44 4.00 -2.98
C SER A 130 -2.00 2.69 -3.64
N LEU A 131 -0.70 2.52 -3.82
CA LEU A 131 -0.08 1.28 -4.31
C LEU A 131 -0.44 0.03 -3.47
N ALA A 132 -1.05 0.19 -2.31
CA ALA A 132 -1.57 -0.90 -1.48
C ALA A 132 -2.94 -1.44 -1.95
N GLY A 133 -3.56 -0.82 -2.93
CA GLY A 133 -4.90 -1.18 -3.39
C GLY A 133 -4.99 -2.39 -4.31
N ILE A 134 -3.92 -3.10 -4.62
CA ILE A 134 -3.98 -4.26 -5.48
C ILE A 134 -3.93 -5.52 -4.64
N ALA A 135 -5.02 -6.17 -4.68
CA ALA A 135 -5.41 -7.35 -4.00
C ALA A 135 -4.61 -8.58 -4.31
N GLY A 136 -4.53 -9.40 -3.31
CA GLY A 136 -3.84 -10.66 -3.39
C GLY A 136 -2.41 -10.44 -3.81
N GLY A 137 -1.44 -10.67 -2.95
CA GLY A 137 -0.03 -10.59 -3.36
C GLY A 137 0.07 -11.29 -4.72
N PRO A 138 0.79 -10.73 -5.67
CA PRO A 138 0.82 -11.22 -7.03
C PRO A 138 1.01 -12.72 -7.02
N ASP A 139 0.16 -13.43 -7.74
CA ASP A 139 0.31 -14.88 -7.90
C ASP A 139 1.51 -15.13 -8.82
N PHE A 140 2.69 -15.02 -8.23
CA PHE A 140 3.96 -15.27 -8.93
C PHE A 140 4.14 -16.75 -9.26
N ALA A 141 3.28 -17.63 -8.73
CA ALA A 141 3.34 -19.05 -9.02
C ALA A 141 2.83 -19.40 -10.42
N ALA A 142 1.97 -18.57 -11.01
CA ALA A 142 1.37 -18.85 -12.31
C ALA A 142 2.28 -18.58 -13.52
N GLN A 143 3.48 -18.02 -13.33
CA GLN A 143 4.39 -17.65 -14.44
C GLN A 143 5.69 -18.47 -14.49
N ALA A 144 5.81 -19.51 -13.70
CA ALA A 144 6.98 -20.41 -13.70
C ALA A 144 6.72 -21.75 -14.40
N ALA A 145 5.77 -21.80 -15.32
CA ALA A 145 5.51 -22.96 -16.19
C ALA A 145 5.90 -22.64 -17.62
#